data_72b6ba71d5e29dbaea111094b7e2d3a9
#
_entry.id   72b6ba71d5e29dbaea111094b7e2d3a9
#
_cell.length_a   1.000
_cell.length_b   1.000
_cell.length_c   1.000
_cell.angle_alpha   90.00
_cell.angle_beta   90.00
_cell.angle_gamma   90.00
#
_symmetry.space_group_name_H-M   'P 1'
#
loop_
_entity.id
_entity.type
_entity.pdbx_description
1 polymer ?
#
loop_
_entity_poly.entity_id
_entity_poly.type
_entity_poly.pdbx_seq_one_letter_code
_entity_poly.pdbx_strand_id
1 'polypeptide(L)'
;AKATSLPLFIYNVPGRTGGSIEPETVCRLARDYDNIIGLKDASGNLDFAGYVAANAPEGFHLYSGEDNLTLPIIAVGGEGVITVAGHVIGKEMDSMIQAYKDGDVKKAASLHQKYLPFMKGVFCTVSPVPIKTMVNMLGFPAGPLRLPLVEANPEIREKCSQYLKDLSLIHIS
;
A
#
# COMPACT_ATOMS: atom_id res chain seq x y z
N ALA A 1 -12.59 -15.55 12.00
CA ALA A 1 -13.56 -16.04 11.02
C ALA A 1 -14.90 -16.43 11.71
N LYS A 2 -14.87 -17.34 12.69
CA LYS A 2 -16.12 -17.84 13.33
C LYS A 2 -16.96 -16.79 14.08
N ALA A 3 -16.37 -15.63 14.42
CA ALA A 3 -17.06 -14.59 15.20
C ALA A 3 -17.86 -13.60 14.35
N THR A 4 -17.76 -13.66 13.03
CA THR A 4 -18.41 -12.72 12.12
C THR A 4 -18.69 -13.37 10.76
N SER A 5 -19.75 -12.89 10.08
CA SER A 5 -20.04 -13.23 8.68
C SER A 5 -19.45 -12.23 7.67
N LEU A 6 -18.79 -11.18 8.15
CA LEU A 6 -18.16 -10.21 7.27
C LEU A 6 -16.97 -10.82 6.54
N PRO A 7 -16.68 -10.37 5.30
CA PRO A 7 -15.46 -10.75 4.60
C PRO A 7 -14.23 -10.22 5.34
N LEU A 8 -13.21 -11.06 5.45
CA LEU A 8 -11.98 -10.79 6.18
C LEU A 8 -10.77 -10.82 5.23
N PHE A 9 -9.90 -9.82 5.37
CA PHE A 9 -8.57 -9.83 4.81
C PHE A 9 -7.54 -10.09 5.92
N ILE A 10 -6.64 -11.03 5.67
CA ILE A 10 -5.43 -11.17 6.49
C ILE A 10 -4.51 -9.98 6.17
N TYR A 11 -3.91 -9.37 7.18
CA TYR A 11 -2.91 -8.33 6.99
C TYR A 11 -1.57 -8.78 7.55
N ASN A 12 -0.64 -9.13 6.67
CA ASN A 12 0.73 -9.51 7.03
C ASN A 12 1.64 -8.28 6.98
N VAL A 13 2.09 -7.81 8.15
CA VAL A 13 2.89 -6.58 8.29
C VAL A 13 3.98 -6.74 9.37
N PRO A 14 5.00 -7.61 9.10
CA PRO A 14 6.00 -8.00 10.10
C PRO A 14 6.72 -6.82 10.76
N GLY A 15 6.99 -5.76 10.02
CA GLY A 15 7.63 -4.55 10.53
C GLY A 15 6.84 -3.79 11.61
N ARG A 16 5.55 -4.13 11.81
CA ARG A 16 4.71 -3.52 12.84
C ARG A 16 4.27 -4.50 13.92
N THR A 17 4.12 -5.77 13.57
CA THR A 17 3.62 -6.80 14.48
C THR A 17 4.73 -7.59 15.17
N GLY A 18 5.97 -7.51 14.65
CA GLY A 18 7.11 -8.31 15.13
C GLY A 18 7.05 -9.79 14.72
N GLY A 19 6.07 -10.19 13.91
CA GLY A 19 5.92 -11.56 13.42
C GLY A 19 5.29 -11.62 12.04
N SER A 20 5.59 -12.68 11.28
CA SER A 20 5.00 -12.95 9.96
C SER A 20 4.17 -14.23 10.04
N ILE A 21 3.09 -14.27 9.27
CA ILE A 21 2.35 -15.51 9.03
C ILE A 21 3.06 -16.32 7.95
N GLU A 22 3.06 -17.65 8.06
CA GLU A 22 3.57 -18.52 7.01
C GLU A 22 2.60 -18.60 5.84
N PRO A 23 3.09 -18.67 4.58
CA PRO A 23 2.21 -18.63 3.40
C PRO A 23 1.28 -19.85 3.32
N GLU A 24 1.73 -21.01 3.80
CA GLU A 24 0.90 -22.23 3.90
C GLU A 24 -0.28 -22.01 4.87
N THR A 25 -0.04 -21.26 5.95
CA THR A 25 -1.08 -20.95 6.93
C THR A 25 -2.12 -20.00 6.33
N VAL A 26 -1.71 -19.01 5.52
CA VAL A 26 -2.64 -18.15 4.76
C VAL A 26 -3.54 -19.00 3.87
N CYS A 27 -2.95 -19.87 3.04
CA CYS A 27 -3.68 -20.72 2.12
C CYS A 27 -4.61 -21.72 2.84
N ARG A 28 -4.19 -22.24 3.99
CA ARG A 28 -5.01 -23.13 4.83
C ARG A 28 -6.20 -22.39 5.40
N LEU A 29 -6.00 -21.20 5.98
CA LEU A 29 -7.08 -20.39 6.53
C LEU A 29 -8.11 -20.00 5.46
N ALA A 30 -7.66 -19.66 4.25
CA ALA A 30 -8.54 -19.36 3.12
C ALA A 30 -9.37 -20.57 2.67
N ARG A 31 -8.85 -21.79 2.81
CA ARG A 31 -9.61 -23.04 2.52
C ARG A 31 -10.57 -23.43 3.65
N ASP A 32 -10.17 -23.17 4.92
CA ASP A 32 -10.94 -23.60 6.07
C ASP A 32 -12.12 -22.65 6.40
N TYR A 33 -12.08 -21.39 5.88
CA TYR A 33 -13.06 -20.35 6.19
C TYR A 33 -13.45 -19.53 4.98
N ASP A 34 -14.65 -19.67 4.47
CA ASP A 34 -15.17 -18.99 3.28
C ASP A 34 -15.15 -17.45 3.39
N ASN A 35 -15.20 -16.91 4.61
CA ASN A 35 -15.14 -15.48 4.82
C ASN A 35 -13.72 -14.89 4.93
N ILE A 36 -12.68 -15.70 4.85
CA ILE A 36 -11.29 -15.22 4.67
C ILE A 36 -11.02 -15.14 3.17
N ILE A 37 -11.25 -13.96 2.59
CA ILE A 37 -11.32 -13.76 1.15
C ILE A 37 -10.04 -13.17 0.55
N GLY A 38 -9.07 -12.76 1.34
CA GLY A 38 -7.88 -12.13 0.79
C GLY A 38 -6.76 -11.85 1.78
N LEU A 39 -5.66 -11.41 1.21
CA LEU A 39 -4.44 -11.01 1.90
C LEU A 39 -4.01 -9.61 1.45
N LYS A 40 -3.72 -8.73 2.42
CA LYS A 40 -2.89 -7.55 2.24
C LYS A 40 -1.48 -7.91 2.72
N ASP A 41 -0.54 -8.03 1.77
CA ASP A 41 0.86 -8.37 2.11
C ASP A 41 1.76 -7.15 2.13
N ALA A 42 2.35 -6.87 3.29
CA ALA A 42 3.38 -5.87 3.53
C ALA A 42 4.64 -6.49 4.13
N SER A 43 4.95 -7.74 3.76
CA SER A 43 6.16 -8.44 4.17
C SER A 43 7.40 -8.00 3.39
N GLY A 44 7.20 -7.49 2.17
CA GLY A 44 8.29 -7.21 1.22
C GLY A 44 8.87 -8.45 0.56
N ASN A 45 8.28 -9.63 0.78
CA ASN A 45 8.78 -10.91 0.29
C ASN A 45 7.95 -11.41 -0.92
N LEU A 46 8.52 -11.30 -2.13
CA LEU A 46 7.84 -11.72 -3.35
C LEU A 46 7.68 -13.23 -3.46
N ASP A 47 8.56 -14.04 -2.86
CA ASP A 47 8.42 -15.50 -2.83
C ASP A 47 7.20 -15.90 -1.99
N PHE A 48 6.99 -15.23 -0.85
CA PHE A 48 5.79 -15.37 -0.03
C PHE A 48 4.52 -15.04 -0.84
N ALA A 49 4.50 -13.87 -1.51
CA ALA A 49 3.37 -13.43 -2.31
C ALA A 49 3.08 -14.38 -3.48
N GLY A 50 4.12 -14.81 -4.21
CA GLY A 50 4.02 -15.77 -5.31
C GLY A 50 3.51 -17.14 -4.84
N TYR A 51 3.96 -17.62 -3.68
CA TYR A 51 3.46 -18.87 -3.11
C TYR A 51 1.96 -18.78 -2.81
N VAL A 52 1.51 -17.68 -2.16
CA VAL A 52 0.08 -17.47 -1.85
C VAL A 52 -0.73 -17.38 -3.15
N ALA A 53 -0.28 -16.61 -4.14
CA ALA A 53 -0.96 -16.49 -5.43
C ALA A 53 -1.14 -17.86 -6.14
N ALA A 54 -0.15 -18.74 -6.02
CA ALA A 54 -0.17 -20.07 -6.66
C ALA A 54 -1.00 -21.13 -5.89
N ASN A 55 -1.17 -20.99 -4.58
CA ASN A 55 -1.70 -22.06 -3.72
C ASN A 55 -2.99 -21.67 -2.95
N ALA A 56 -3.40 -20.42 -2.97
CA ALA A 56 -4.68 -20.01 -2.39
C ALA A 56 -5.86 -20.54 -3.25
N PRO A 57 -7.06 -20.72 -2.67
CA PRO A 57 -8.23 -21.13 -3.43
C PRO A 57 -8.60 -20.09 -4.50
N GLU A 58 -9.30 -20.54 -5.54
CA GLU A 58 -9.84 -19.67 -6.58
C GLU A 58 -10.71 -18.55 -5.96
N GLY A 59 -10.56 -17.32 -6.46
CA GLY A 59 -11.26 -16.15 -5.93
C GLY A 59 -10.62 -15.53 -4.68
N PHE A 60 -9.47 -16.03 -4.23
CA PHE A 60 -8.74 -15.38 -3.14
C PHE A 60 -7.95 -14.17 -3.63
N HIS A 61 -8.15 -13.02 -2.98
CA HIS A 61 -7.59 -11.74 -3.39
C HIS A 61 -6.23 -11.45 -2.74
N LEU A 62 -5.21 -11.15 -3.54
CA LEU A 62 -3.89 -10.72 -3.07
C LEU A 62 -3.65 -9.26 -3.42
N TYR A 63 -3.44 -8.41 -2.40
CA TYR A 63 -3.08 -7.02 -2.55
C TYR A 63 -1.73 -6.70 -1.90
N SER A 64 -0.96 -5.83 -2.54
CA SER A 64 0.20 -5.22 -1.89
C SER A 64 -0.23 -4.35 -0.71
N GLY A 65 0.49 -4.40 0.39
CA GLY A 65 0.42 -3.46 1.51
C GLY A 65 1.49 -2.37 1.43
N GLU A 66 2.38 -2.47 0.43
CA GLU A 66 3.50 -1.55 0.18
C GLU A 66 3.33 -0.87 -1.18
N ASP A 67 3.26 0.46 -1.20
CA ASP A 67 3.02 1.23 -2.43
C ASP A 67 4.06 0.97 -3.51
N ASN A 68 5.33 0.92 -3.13
CA ASN A 68 6.46 0.66 -4.03
C ASN A 68 6.55 -0.80 -4.52
N LEU A 69 5.81 -1.72 -3.94
CA LEU A 69 5.75 -3.11 -4.38
C LEU A 69 4.47 -3.43 -5.16
N THR A 70 3.66 -2.45 -5.51
CA THR A 70 2.43 -2.63 -6.28
C THR A 70 2.66 -3.42 -7.57
N LEU A 71 3.55 -2.97 -8.46
CA LEU A 71 3.83 -3.69 -9.71
C LEU A 71 4.47 -5.06 -9.50
N PRO A 72 5.49 -5.23 -8.65
CA PRO A 72 6.04 -6.55 -8.34
C PRO A 72 4.99 -7.55 -7.83
N ILE A 73 4.10 -7.13 -6.94
CA ILE A 73 3.02 -8.00 -6.42
C ILE A 73 2.03 -8.37 -7.54
N ILE A 74 1.65 -7.44 -8.41
CA ILE A 74 0.79 -7.74 -9.56
C ILE A 74 1.49 -8.71 -10.52
N ALA A 75 2.80 -8.55 -10.74
CA ALA A 75 3.57 -9.44 -11.61
C ALA A 75 3.62 -10.90 -11.13
N VAL A 76 3.50 -11.14 -9.82
CA VAL A 76 3.47 -12.50 -9.23
C VAL A 76 2.05 -13.00 -8.93
N GLY A 77 1.01 -12.32 -9.42
CA GLY A 77 -0.37 -12.78 -9.34
C GLY A 77 -1.28 -11.97 -8.39
N GLY A 78 -0.81 -10.84 -7.87
CA GLY A 78 -1.65 -9.92 -7.10
C GLY A 78 -2.57 -9.07 -7.98
N GLU A 79 -3.56 -8.42 -7.37
CA GLU A 79 -4.58 -7.65 -8.07
C GLU A 79 -4.35 -6.13 -8.04
N GLY A 80 -3.63 -5.64 -7.05
CA GLY A 80 -3.43 -4.21 -6.82
C GLY A 80 -2.78 -3.90 -5.49
N VAL A 81 -3.17 -2.79 -4.88
CA VAL A 81 -2.58 -2.29 -3.64
C VAL A 81 -3.63 -1.68 -2.70
N ILE A 82 -3.45 -1.88 -1.40
CA ILE A 82 -4.14 -1.12 -0.35
C ILE A 82 -3.14 -0.06 0.13
N THR A 83 -3.24 1.11 -0.47
CA THR A 83 -2.20 2.13 -0.57
C THR A 83 -2.28 3.21 0.51
N VAL A 84 -1.14 3.80 0.87
CA VAL A 84 -1.03 5.07 1.60
C VAL A 84 -0.85 6.24 0.63
N ALA A 85 0.04 6.10 -0.35
CA ALA A 85 0.32 7.13 -1.35
C ALA A 85 -0.92 7.50 -2.18
N GLY A 86 -1.86 6.57 -2.35
CA GLY A 86 -3.10 6.78 -3.08
C GLY A 86 -4.02 7.87 -2.53
N HIS A 87 -3.83 8.31 -1.28
CA HIS A 87 -4.53 9.49 -0.76
C HIS A 87 -4.14 10.79 -1.50
N VAL A 88 -3.01 10.81 -2.19
CA VAL A 88 -2.49 11.97 -2.94
C VAL A 88 -2.37 11.65 -4.42
N ILE A 89 -1.78 10.50 -4.78
CA ILE A 89 -1.51 10.09 -6.16
C ILE A 89 -2.36 8.89 -6.60
N GLY A 90 -3.60 8.80 -6.15
CA GLY A 90 -4.47 7.65 -6.43
C GLY A 90 -4.74 7.42 -7.92
N LYS A 91 -4.94 8.49 -8.71
CA LYS A 91 -5.16 8.41 -10.15
C LYS A 91 -3.91 7.92 -10.90
N GLU A 92 -2.75 8.35 -10.46
CA GLU A 92 -1.46 7.96 -11.02
C GLU A 92 -1.15 6.49 -10.72
N MET A 93 -1.46 6.04 -9.50
CA MET A 93 -1.33 4.63 -9.13
C MET A 93 -2.29 3.75 -9.92
N ASP A 94 -3.54 4.18 -10.09
CA ASP A 94 -4.51 3.48 -10.94
C ASP A 94 -4.03 3.41 -12.39
N SER A 95 -3.56 4.53 -12.95
CA SER A 95 -2.99 4.57 -14.31
C SER A 95 -1.79 3.64 -14.48
N MET A 96 -0.95 3.51 -13.45
CA MET A 96 0.18 2.58 -13.42
C MET A 96 -0.29 1.12 -13.46
N ILE A 97 -1.28 0.78 -12.63
CA ILE A 97 -1.86 -0.56 -12.53
C ILE A 97 -2.55 -0.93 -13.85
N GLN A 98 -3.38 -0.04 -14.41
CA GLN A 98 -4.07 -0.28 -15.66
C GLN A 98 -3.09 -0.45 -16.83
N ALA A 99 -2.08 0.40 -16.95
CA ALA A 99 -1.05 0.24 -17.97
C ALA A 99 -0.40 -1.15 -17.93
N TYR A 100 -0.13 -1.68 -16.73
CA TYR A 100 0.41 -3.03 -16.58
C TYR A 100 -0.61 -4.10 -17.03
N LYS A 101 -1.87 -3.99 -16.59
CA LYS A 101 -2.96 -4.94 -16.95
C LYS A 101 -3.25 -4.94 -18.44
N ASP A 102 -3.11 -3.78 -19.11
CA ASP A 102 -3.28 -3.62 -20.57
C ASP A 102 -2.06 -4.11 -21.38
N GLY A 103 -1.00 -4.59 -20.72
CA GLY A 103 0.22 -5.08 -21.35
C GLY A 103 1.24 -3.99 -21.68
N ASP A 104 0.98 -2.71 -21.39
CA ASP A 104 1.95 -1.62 -21.54
C ASP A 104 2.91 -1.55 -20.34
N VAL A 105 3.74 -2.60 -20.22
CA VAL A 105 4.70 -2.76 -19.13
C VAL A 105 5.72 -1.62 -19.08
N LYS A 106 6.08 -1.05 -20.24
CA LYS A 106 7.01 0.08 -20.30
C LYS A 106 6.44 1.34 -19.65
N LYS A 107 5.18 1.65 -19.96
CA LYS A 107 4.45 2.77 -19.35
C LYS A 107 4.26 2.54 -17.84
N ALA A 108 3.85 1.35 -17.44
CA ALA A 108 3.71 0.99 -16.03
C ALA A 108 5.03 1.18 -15.25
N ALA A 109 6.15 0.68 -15.79
CA ALA A 109 7.47 0.84 -15.19
C ALA A 109 7.90 2.32 -15.12
N SER A 110 7.63 3.11 -16.16
CA SER A 110 7.94 4.56 -16.18
C SER A 110 7.15 5.30 -15.11
N LEU A 111 5.85 5.01 -14.96
CA LEU A 111 5.01 5.59 -13.90
C LEU A 111 5.51 5.18 -12.51
N HIS A 112 5.83 3.91 -12.32
CA HIS A 112 6.41 3.43 -11.07
C HIS A 112 7.68 4.19 -10.69
N GLN A 113 8.63 4.30 -11.62
CA GLN A 113 9.89 5.01 -11.41
C GLN A 113 9.67 6.49 -11.08
N LYS A 114 8.74 7.15 -11.78
CA LYS A 114 8.38 8.54 -11.55
C LYS A 114 7.84 8.78 -10.14
N TYR A 115 6.97 7.91 -9.65
CA TYR A 115 6.29 8.09 -8.36
C TYR A 115 6.96 7.37 -7.19
N LEU A 116 7.99 6.56 -7.44
CA LEU A 116 8.72 5.82 -6.41
C LEU A 116 9.25 6.71 -5.26
N PRO A 117 9.83 7.91 -5.52
CA PRO A 117 10.26 8.80 -4.44
C PRO A 117 9.10 9.21 -3.53
N PHE A 118 7.92 9.50 -4.08
CA PHE A 118 6.73 9.83 -3.30
C PHE A 118 6.21 8.64 -2.50
N MET A 119 6.10 7.46 -3.11
CA MET A 119 5.67 6.22 -2.44
C MET A 119 6.54 5.89 -1.22
N LYS A 120 7.84 6.20 -1.28
CA LYS A 120 8.76 6.09 -0.14
C LYS A 120 8.65 7.28 0.82
N GLY A 121 8.43 8.47 0.28
CA GLY A 121 8.34 9.72 1.05
C GLY A 121 7.18 9.75 2.04
N VAL A 122 6.06 9.09 1.73
CA VAL A 122 4.92 9.00 2.67
C VAL A 122 5.24 8.20 3.93
N PHE A 123 6.41 7.58 3.99
CA PHE A 123 6.95 6.86 5.15
C PHE A 123 8.26 7.48 5.68
N CYS A 124 8.52 8.75 5.39
CA CYS A 124 9.73 9.45 5.88
C CYS A 124 9.78 9.59 7.41
N THR A 125 8.67 9.36 8.08
CA THR A 125 8.56 9.09 9.52
C THR A 125 7.39 8.14 9.77
N VAL A 126 7.04 7.90 11.04
CA VAL A 126 5.97 6.96 11.41
C VAL A 126 4.65 7.31 10.72
N SER A 127 4.08 6.34 10.01
CA SER A 127 2.75 6.48 9.39
C SER A 127 1.66 6.46 10.48
N PRO A 128 0.60 7.31 10.37
CA PRO A 128 0.19 8.12 9.21
C PRO A 128 0.63 9.60 9.26
N VAL A 129 1.66 9.96 10.02
CA VAL A 129 2.06 11.37 10.22
C VAL A 129 2.34 12.09 8.87
N PRO A 130 3.19 11.55 7.96
CA PRO A 130 3.48 12.25 6.70
C PRO A 130 2.24 12.43 5.83
N ILE A 131 1.49 11.35 5.61
CA ILE A 131 0.36 11.42 4.69
C ILE A 131 -0.76 12.34 5.18
N LYS A 132 -1.07 12.35 6.48
CA LYS A 132 -2.05 13.31 7.06
C LYS A 132 -1.55 14.74 6.92
N THR A 133 -0.26 14.98 7.12
CA THR A 133 0.36 16.29 6.90
C THR A 133 0.21 16.75 5.45
N MET A 134 0.52 15.88 4.49
CA MET A 134 0.42 16.19 3.06
C MET A 134 -1.03 16.46 2.64
N VAL A 135 -1.97 15.64 3.08
CA VAL A 135 -3.40 15.80 2.76
C VAL A 135 -3.95 17.11 3.35
N ASN A 136 -3.55 17.48 4.58
CA ASN A 136 -3.90 18.79 5.17
C ASN A 136 -3.27 19.96 4.38
N MET A 137 -2.02 19.84 3.89
CA MET A 137 -1.39 20.86 3.04
C MET A 137 -2.12 21.05 1.71
N LEU A 138 -2.76 20.01 1.19
CA LEU A 138 -3.62 20.08 0.00
C LEU A 138 -5.02 20.64 0.27
N GLY A 139 -5.29 21.07 1.51
CA GLY A 139 -6.56 21.68 1.90
C GLY A 139 -7.66 20.68 2.28
N PHE A 140 -7.35 19.40 2.36
CA PHE A 140 -8.31 18.38 2.80
C PHE A 140 -8.22 18.15 4.32
N PRO A 141 -9.30 18.35 5.10
CA PRO A 141 -9.26 18.34 6.56
C PRO A 141 -9.16 16.91 7.12
N ALA A 142 -7.97 16.34 7.13
CA ALA A 142 -7.72 14.98 7.64
C ALA A 142 -7.81 14.88 9.19
N GLY A 143 -7.96 16.01 9.88
CA GLY A 143 -8.05 16.07 11.33
C GLY A 143 -6.73 15.76 12.06
N PRO A 144 -6.74 15.79 13.41
CA PRO A 144 -5.55 15.55 14.23
C PRO A 144 -5.10 14.08 14.21
N LEU A 145 -3.88 13.85 14.67
CA LEU A 145 -3.38 12.51 14.96
C LEU A 145 -3.87 12.05 16.34
N ARG A 146 -4.07 10.74 16.50
CA ARG A 146 -4.36 10.14 17.81
C ARG A 146 -3.05 9.89 18.57
N LEU A 147 -3.04 10.17 19.87
CA LEU A 147 -1.92 9.80 20.74
C LEU A 147 -1.65 8.27 20.66
N PRO A 148 -0.39 7.84 20.73
CA PRO A 148 0.82 8.61 21.07
C PRO A 148 1.45 9.40 19.89
N LEU A 149 0.87 9.36 18.70
CA LEU A 149 1.37 10.12 17.56
C LEU A 149 1.08 11.60 17.73
N VAL A 150 2.08 12.41 17.36
CA VAL A 150 2.01 13.89 17.37
C VAL A 150 2.16 14.43 15.96
N GLU A 151 1.80 15.69 15.76
CA GLU A 151 1.96 16.34 14.47
C GLU A 151 3.42 16.39 14.01
N ALA A 152 3.59 16.46 12.70
CA ALA A 152 4.90 16.56 12.08
C ALA A 152 5.64 17.82 12.58
N ASN A 153 6.88 17.63 13.02
CA ASN A 153 7.78 18.72 13.34
C ASN A 153 8.15 19.54 12.07
N PRO A 154 8.78 20.71 12.18
CA PRO A 154 9.09 21.56 11.03
C PRO A 154 9.92 20.84 9.94
N GLU A 155 10.88 19.99 10.31
CA GLU A 155 11.70 19.24 9.37
C GLU A 155 10.87 18.26 8.54
N ILE A 156 9.99 17.49 9.18
CA ILE A 156 9.10 16.53 8.51
C ILE A 156 8.07 17.29 7.65
N ARG A 157 7.55 18.42 8.13
CA ARG A 157 6.64 19.25 7.34
C ARG A 157 7.31 19.76 6.06
N GLU A 158 8.57 20.20 6.14
CA GLU A 158 9.33 20.63 4.95
C GLU A 158 9.54 19.48 3.97
N LYS A 159 9.93 18.30 4.46
CA LYS A 159 10.02 17.09 3.60
C LYS A 159 8.69 16.78 2.91
N CYS A 160 7.58 16.82 3.62
CA CYS A 160 6.24 16.63 3.05
C CYS A 160 5.93 17.68 1.98
N SER A 161 6.22 18.96 2.25
CA SER A 161 6.06 20.05 1.30
C SER A 161 6.89 19.81 0.03
N GLN A 162 8.15 19.39 0.18
CA GLN A 162 9.03 19.13 -0.96
C GLN A 162 8.48 18.00 -1.85
N TYR A 163 8.02 16.87 -1.27
CA TYR A 163 7.41 15.79 -2.05
C TYR A 163 6.18 16.25 -2.84
N LEU A 164 5.35 17.15 -2.26
CA LEU A 164 4.19 17.71 -2.97
C LEU A 164 4.60 18.69 -4.09
N LYS A 165 5.66 19.49 -3.88
CA LYS A 165 6.25 20.37 -4.90
C LYS A 165 6.81 19.56 -6.07
N ASP A 166 7.52 18.49 -5.81
CA ASP A 166 8.09 17.59 -6.83
C ASP A 166 7.01 16.96 -7.72
N LEU A 167 5.79 16.82 -7.19
CA LEU A 167 4.61 16.38 -7.94
C LEU A 167 3.83 17.54 -8.59
N SER A 168 4.27 18.80 -8.43
CA SER A 168 3.56 19.99 -8.89
C SER A 168 2.14 20.15 -8.31
N LEU A 169 1.90 19.62 -7.12
CA LEU A 169 0.59 19.67 -6.44
C LEU A 169 0.44 20.92 -5.56
N ILE A 170 1.55 21.55 -5.16
CA ILE A 170 1.59 22.85 -4.48
C ILE A 170 2.63 23.73 -5.13
N HIS A 171 2.38 25.05 -5.14
CA HIS A 171 3.32 26.02 -5.70
C HIS A 171 4.38 26.44 -4.67
N ILE A 172 5.56 26.80 -5.20
CA ILE A 172 6.59 27.47 -4.40
C ILE A 172 6.13 28.93 -4.27
N SER A 173 5.66 29.32 -3.10
CA SER A 173 5.48 30.74 -2.75
C SER A 173 6.73 31.28 -2.08
#